data_ff58cfc5f27765f4cc77b315c2321ecb
#
_entry.id   ff58cfc5f27765f4cc77b315c2321ecb
#
_cell.length_a   1.000
_cell.length_b   1.000
_cell.length_c   1.000
_cell.angle_alpha   90.00
_cell.angle_beta   90.00
_cell.angle_gamma   90.00
#
_symmetry.space_group_name_H-M   'P 1'
#
loop_
_entity.id
_entity.type
_entity.pdbx_description
1 polymer ?
#
loop_
_entity_poly.entity_id
_entity_poly.type
_entity_poly.pdbx_seq_one_letter_code
_entity_poly.pdbx_strand_id
1 'polypeptide(L)'
;MSFETVLASERVYEGRILNLRVDEIRTPTGVEALREIVENGSAVAMVALDDQQHVVLVKQYRHAVRGSVVEIPAGKLDGDEDPLEGAQRELREETGFRAGRFEQLGSFYPAPAWSTEFVYLYLATDLTPGPTHLEDDEAIELLHVPLAEAIEMIHSGAIIDGKTMAALLLTQQRLTA
;
A
#
# COMPACT_ATOMS: atom_id res chain seq x y z
N MET A 1 -6.80 -29.53 -1.18
CA MET A 1 -5.46 -29.20 -1.78
C MET A 1 -4.42 -29.59 -0.76
N SER A 2 -3.38 -30.31 -1.14
CA SER A 2 -2.21 -30.51 -0.28
C SER A 2 -1.30 -29.27 -0.39
N PHE A 3 -0.78 -28.84 0.73
CA PHE A 3 0.11 -27.69 0.82
C PHE A 3 1.58 -28.12 0.75
N GLU A 4 2.47 -27.17 0.49
CA GLU A 4 3.91 -27.39 0.64
C GLU A 4 4.25 -27.64 2.13
N THR A 5 5.20 -28.50 2.40
CA THR A 5 5.69 -28.78 3.76
C THR A 5 7.04 -28.12 3.91
N VAL A 6 7.20 -27.25 4.89
CA VAL A 6 8.50 -26.66 5.23
C VAL A 6 9.35 -27.71 5.94
N LEU A 7 10.54 -27.96 5.43
CA LEU A 7 11.53 -28.89 5.97
C LEU A 7 12.58 -28.17 6.83
N ALA A 8 13.04 -27.02 6.36
CA ALA A 8 13.95 -26.12 7.07
C ALA A 8 13.63 -24.66 6.70
N SER A 9 14.06 -23.74 7.55
CA SER A 9 13.86 -22.30 7.35
C SER A 9 15.04 -21.53 7.92
N GLU A 10 15.63 -20.64 7.12
CA GLU A 10 16.76 -19.81 7.54
C GLU A 10 16.50 -18.36 7.13
N ARG A 11 16.68 -17.43 8.09
CA ARG A 11 16.70 -15.98 7.79
C ARG A 11 18.10 -15.59 7.37
N VAL A 12 18.29 -15.33 6.06
CA VAL A 12 19.59 -15.04 5.45
C VAL A 12 19.95 -13.56 5.42
N TYR A 13 18.96 -12.69 5.66
CA TYR A 13 19.16 -11.25 5.83
C TYR A 13 18.16 -10.70 6.82
N GLU A 14 18.63 -9.82 7.71
CA GLU A 14 17.81 -9.09 8.69
C GLU A 14 18.11 -7.60 8.54
N GLY A 15 17.12 -6.85 8.05
CA GLY A 15 17.23 -5.41 7.79
C GLY A 15 16.25 -4.59 8.62
N ARG A 16 16.37 -3.28 8.53
CA ARG A 16 15.45 -2.35 9.22
C ARG A 16 14.03 -2.40 8.65
N ILE A 17 13.89 -2.57 7.34
CA ILE A 17 12.61 -2.46 6.61
C ILE A 17 12.02 -3.83 6.30
N LEU A 18 12.86 -4.79 5.93
CA LEU A 18 12.44 -6.13 5.53
C LEU A 18 13.50 -7.16 5.95
N ASN A 19 13.07 -8.42 6.00
CA ASN A 19 13.97 -9.56 6.14
C ASN A 19 13.87 -10.46 4.91
N LEU A 20 14.90 -11.25 4.64
CA LEU A 20 14.88 -12.30 3.64
C LEU A 20 15.03 -13.66 4.32
N ARG A 21 14.08 -14.54 4.06
CA ARG A 21 14.06 -15.92 4.54
C ARG A 21 14.13 -16.88 3.36
N VAL A 22 14.86 -17.97 3.52
CA VAL A 22 14.90 -19.10 2.59
C VAL A 22 14.31 -20.32 3.28
N ASP A 23 13.24 -20.88 2.70
CA ASP A 23 12.61 -22.10 3.17
C ASP A 23 12.96 -23.27 2.23
N GLU A 24 13.44 -24.37 2.79
CA GLU A 24 13.46 -25.65 2.10
C GLU A 24 12.08 -26.29 2.25
N ILE A 25 11.44 -26.62 1.13
CA ILE A 25 10.09 -27.16 1.14
C ILE A 25 10.02 -28.49 0.37
N ARG A 26 9.00 -29.28 0.71
CA ARG A 26 8.57 -30.42 -0.10
C ARG A 26 7.20 -30.14 -0.71
N THR A 27 7.12 -30.19 -2.03
CA THR A 27 5.87 -30.02 -2.77
C THR A 27 4.92 -31.20 -2.52
N PRO A 28 3.62 -31.05 -2.83
CA PRO A 28 2.67 -32.15 -2.75
C PRO A 28 3.01 -33.38 -3.62
N THR A 29 3.84 -33.17 -4.65
CA THR A 29 4.33 -34.21 -5.54
C THR A 29 5.62 -34.90 -5.06
N GLY A 30 6.15 -34.47 -3.88
CA GLY A 30 7.34 -35.02 -3.25
C GLY A 30 8.66 -34.38 -3.70
N VAL A 31 8.64 -33.36 -4.57
CA VAL A 31 9.84 -32.62 -5.01
C VAL A 31 10.31 -31.67 -3.93
N GLU A 32 11.59 -31.67 -3.61
CA GLU A 32 12.21 -30.68 -2.73
C GLU A 32 12.64 -29.45 -3.53
N ALA A 33 12.39 -28.27 -2.99
CA ALA A 33 12.67 -27.00 -3.64
C ALA A 33 12.93 -25.89 -2.59
N LEU A 34 13.49 -24.76 -3.03
CA LEU A 34 13.67 -23.57 -2.20
C LEU A 34 12.57 -22.54 -2.47
N ARG A 35 12.25 -21.77 -1.42
CA ARG A 35 11.42 -20.57 -1.50
C ARG A 35 12.16 -19.40 -0.88
N GLU A 36 12.40 -18.37 -1.67
CA GLU A 36 12.96 -17.11 -1.21
C GLU A 36 11.81 -16.17 -0.86
N ILE A 37 11.73 -15.72 0.38
CA ILE A 37 10.59 -14.96 0.92
C ILE A 37 11.07 -13.65 1.51
N VAL A 38 10.57 -12.55 0.96
CA VAL A 38 10.72 -11.23 1.58
C VAL A 38 9.67 -11.11 2.68
N GLU A 39 10.12 -11.10 3.93
CA GLU A 39 9.27 -10.85 5.08
C GLU A 39 9.10 -9.33 5.25
N ASN A 40 7.93 -8.83 4.93
CA ASN A 40 7.54 -7.43 5.08
C ASN A 40 6.25 -7.35 5.91
N GLY A 41 6.12 -6.28 6.69
CA GLY A 41 4.92 -6.01 7.48
C GLY A 41 3.71 -5.63 6.62
N SER A 42 2.55 -5.57 7.25
CA SER A 42 1.36 -5.05 6.62
C SER A 42 1.43 -3.54 6.41
N ALA A 43 0.68 -3.04 5.44
CA ALA A 43 0.58 -1.63 5.12
C ALA A 43 -0.89 -1.21 4.96
N VAL A 44 -1.12 0.08 5.04
CA VAL A 44 -2.40 0.72 4.74
C VAL A 44 -2.22 1.69 3.59
N ALA A 45 -3.25 1.85 2.78
CA ALA A 45 -3.30 2.88 1.75
C ALA A 45 -4.73 3.40 1.62
N MET A 46 -4.89 4.69 1.31
CA MET A 46 -6.21 5.27 1.29
C MET A 46 -6.41 6.25 0.14
N VAL A 47 -7.58 6.16 -0.49
CA VAL A 47 -8.08 7.20 -1.37
C VAL A 47 -8.71 8.28 -0.50
N ALA A 48 -8.06 9.42 -0.37
CA ALA A 48 -8.60 10.59 0.30
C ALA A 48 -9.39 11.41 -0.73
N LEU A 49 -10.71 11.41 -0.60
CA LEU A 49 -11.66 12.01 -1.56
C LEU A 49 -12.42 13.16 -0.90
N ASP A 50 -12.35 14.34 -1.50
CA ASP A 50 -13.10 15.51 -1.03
C ASP A 50 -14.53 15.57 -1.57
N ASP A 51 -15.32 16.54 -1.10
CA ASP A 51 -16.72 16.76 -1.50
C ASP A 51 -16.88 17.16 -2.98
N GLN A 52 -15.79 17.60 -3.62
CA GLN A 52 -15.75 17.97 -5.04
C GLN A 52 -15.28 16.83 -5.93
N GLN A 53 -15.15 15.62 -5.38
CA GLN A 53 -14.64 14.44 -6.07
C GLN A 53 -13.18 14.59 -6.53
N HIS A 54 -12.35 15.36 -5.79
CA HIS A 54 -10.91 15.37 -6.00
C HIS A 54 -10.25 14.39 -5.05
N VAL A 55 -9.27 13.67 -5.57
CA VAL A 55 -8.40 12.78 -4.79
C VAL A 55 -7.11 13.49 -4.42
N VAL A 56 -6.66 13.26 -3.19
CA VAL A 56 -5.34 13.67 -2.74
C VAL A 56 -4.36 12.56 -3.11
N LEU A 57 -3.40 12.87 -3.97
CA LEU A 57 -2.31 11.99 -4.33
C LEU A 57 -1.01 12.54 -3.77
N VAL A 58 -0.04 11.66 -3.57
CA VAL A 58 1.32 11.99 -3.16
C VAL A 58 2.27 11.65 -4.30
N LYS A 59 3.20 12.55 -4.58
CA LYS A 59 4.29 12.29 -5.52
C LYS A 59 5.60 12.30 -4.76
N GLN A 60 6.31 11.20 -4.76
CA GLN A 60 7.55 11.06 -4.01
C GLN A 60 8.60 10.25 -4.79
N TYR A 61 9.88 10.47 -4.46
CA TYR A 61 10.97 9.72 -5.04
C TYR A 61 11.07 8.33 -4.38
N ARG A 62 11.04 7.29 -5.20
CA ARG A 62 11.21 5.90 -4.76
C ARG A 62 12.57 5.38 -5.23
N HIS A 63 13.50 5.23 -4.28
CA HIS A 63 14.88 4.83 -4.59
C HIS A 63 14.97 3.48 -5.33
N ALA A 64 14.10 2.53 -5.03
CA ALA A 64 14.08 1.21 -5.66
C ALA A 64 13.87 1.28 -7.18
N VAL A 65 13.03 2.22 -7.65
CA VAL A 65 12.75 2.43 -9.07
C VAL A 65 13.54 3.62 -9.66
N ARG A 66 14.30 4.34 -8.80
CA ARG A 66 15.10 5.52 -9.17
C ARG A 66 14.30 6.60 -9.89
N GLY A 67 13.07 6.82 -9.45
CA GLY A 67 12.16 7.77 -10.07
C GLY A 67 11.08 8.26 -9.11
N SER A 68 10.43 9.36 -9.48
CA SER A 68 9.24 9.82 -8.76
C SER A 68 8.03 9.02 -9.18
N VAL A 69 7.22 8.61 -8.22
CA VAL A 69 5.99 7.84 -8.42
C VAL A 69 4.83 8.63 -7.85
N VAL A 70 3.70 8.61 -8.56
CA VAL A 70 2.43 9.18 -8.09
C VAL A 70 1.63 8.06 -7.46
N GLU A 71 1.28 8.26 -6.18
CA GLU A 71 0.66 7.24 -5.33
C GLU A 71 -0.51 7.85 -4.54
N ILE A 72 -1.40 7.03 -4.01
CA ILE A 72 -2.26 7.41 -2.90
C ILE A 72 -1.44 7.42 -1.60
N PRO A 73 -1.83 8.20 -0.58
CA PRO A 73 -1.21 8.13 0.75
C PRO A 73 -1.19 6.70 1.28
N ALA A 74 -0.03 6.28 1.83
CA ALA A 74 0.15 4.90 2.26
C ALA A 74 1.37 4.77 3.18
N GLY A 75 1.26 3.94 4.21
CA GLY A 75 2.40 3.62 5.06
C GLY A 75 2.29 2.27 5.73
N LYS A 76 3.32 1.92 6.49
CA LYS A 76 3.40 0.65 7.21
C LYS A 76 2.64 0.73 8.53
N LEU A 77 2.08 -0.41 8.93
CA LEU A 77 1.55 -0.58 10.28
C LEU A 77 2.70 -0.74 11.27
N ASP A 78 2.60 -0.11 12.42
CA ASP A 78 3.54 -0.20 13.53
C ASP A 78 3.20 -1.41 14.41
N GLY A 79 3.99 -2.48 14.31
CA GLY A 79 3.76 -3.68 15.13
C GLY A 79 2.35 -4.26 14.94
N ASP A 80 1.57 -4.29 16.03
CA ASP A 80 0.19 -4.79 16.05
C ASP A 80 -0.86 -3.67 15.92
N GLU A 81 -0.51 -2.54 15.31
CA GLU A 81 -1.41 -1.40 15.08
C GLU A 81 -2.66 -1.83 14.32
N ASP A 82 -3.84 -1.34 14.76
CA ASP A 82 -5.09 -1.55 14.03
C ASP A 82 -5.02 -0.88 12.63
N PRO A 83 -5.42 -1.56 11.55
CA PRO A 83 -5.31 -1.01 10.20
C PRO A 83 -6.06 0.31 10.00
N LEU A 84 -7.18 0.53 10.68
CA LEU A 84 -7.90 1.80 10.60
C LEU A 84 -7.16 2.92 11.34
N GLU A 85 -6.56 2.63 12.49
CA GLU A 85 -5.75 3.60 13.23
C GLU A 85 -4.51 3.99 12.42
N GLY A 86 -3.82 3.00 11.80
CA GLY A 86 -2.71 3.23 10.88
C GLY A 86 -3.12 4.09 9.68
N ALA A 87 -4.27 3.83 9.06
CA ALA A 87 -4.77 4.64 7.95
C ALA A 87 -5.05 6.10 8.36
N GLN A 88 -5.57 6.32 9.57
CA GLN A 88 -5.81 7.66 10.10
C GLN A 88 -4.50 8.41 10.41
N ARG A 89 -3.50 7.70 10.93
CA ARG A 89 -2.17 8.24 11.23
C ARG A 89 -1.46 8.64 9.94
N GLU A 90 -1.32 7.72 8.98
CA GLU A 90 -0.62 7.94 7.72
C GLU A 90 -1.26 9.06 6.89
N LEU A 91 -2.60 9.10 6.77
CA LEU A 91 -3.28 10.18 6.08
C LEU A 91 -2.90 11.54 6.65
N ARG A 92 -2.87 11.66 7.98
CA ARG A 92 -2.53 12.92 8.65
C ARG A 92 -1.06 13.27 8.46
N GLU A 93 -0.16 12.31 8.59
CA GLU A 93 1.29 12.52 8.52
C GLU A 93 1.72 12.96 7.12
N GLU A 94 1.35 12.20 6.08
CA GLU A 94 1.73 12.48 4.71
C GLU A 94 1.01 13.68 4.10
N THR A 95 -0.28 13.87 4.40
CA THR A 95 -1.11 14.87 3.69
C THR A 95 -1.59 16.04 4.55
N GLY A 96 -1.52 15.92 5.86
CA GLY A 96 -2.12 16.85 6.80
C GLY A 96 -3.65 16.75 6.91
N PHE A 97 -4.31 15.96 6.07
CA PHE A 97 -5.75 15.79 6.16
C PHE A 97 -6.16 14.85 7.29
N ARG A 98 -7.32 15.13 7.87
CA ARG A 98 -8.07 14.18 8.69
C ARG A 98 -9.38 13.87 7.97
N ALA A 99 -9.83 12.62 8.02
CA ALA A 99 -11.10 12.22 7.47
C ALA A 99 -12.11 11.91 8.57
N GLY A 100 -13.34 12.37 8.40
CA GLY A 100 -14.45 12.07 9.30
C GLY A 100 -14.99 10.65 9.12
N ARG A 101 -14.74 10.04 7.95
CA ARG A 101 -15.21 8.71 7.62
C ARG A 101 -14.14 7.91 6.89
N PHE A 102 -13.99 6.64 7.29
CA PHE A 102 -13.21 5.63 6.58
C PHE A 102 -14.11 4.44 6.22
N GLU A 103 -13.98 3.96 5.01
CA GLU A 103 -14.64 2.74 4.53
C GLU A 103 -13.58 1.82 3.93
N GLN A 104 -13.51 0.59 4.38
CA GLN A 104 -12.58 -0.39 3.81
C GLN A 104 -13.05 -0.78 2.40
N LEU A 105 -12.21 -0.53 1.41
CA LEU A 105 -12.45 -0.92 0.01
C LEU A 105 -12.08 -2.39 -0.25
N GLY A 106 -11.10 -2.91 0.48
CA GLY A 106 -10.60 -4.26 0.33
C GLY A 106 -9.21 -4.43 0.91
N SER A 107 -8.59 -5.54 0.57
CA SER A 107 -7.21 -5.84 0.94
C SER A 107 -6.60 -6.83 -0.04
N PHE A 108 -5.28 -6.83 -0.18
CA PHE A 108 -4.60 -7.71 -1.14
C PHE A 108 -3.13 -7.94 -0.79
N TYR A 109 -2.55 -8.97 -1.40
CA TYR A 109 -1.11 -9.21 -1.41
C TYR A 109 -0.50 -8.61 -2.69
N PRO A 110 0.41 -7.64 -2.63
CA PRO A 110 1.04 -7.05 -3.82
C PRO A 110 1.87 -8.06 -4.61
N ALA A 111 2.54 -8.98 -3.91
CA ALA A 111 3.46 -9.94 -4.50
C ALA A 111 3.42 -11.31 -3.78
N PRO A 112 2.29 -12.04 -3.79
CA PRO A 112 2.08 -13.25 -2.96
C PRO A 112 3.01 -14.42 -3.32
N ALA A 113 3.71 -14.32 -4.44
CA ALA A 113 4.64 -15.37 -4.85
C ALA A 113 5.95 -15.38 -4.04
N TRP A 114 6.31 -14.25 -3.43
CA TRP A 114 7.62 -14.09 -2.76
C TRP A 114 7.63 -13.06 -1.62
N SER A 115 6.52 -12.39 -1.31
CA SER A 115 6.44 -11.42 -0.22
C SER A 115 5.27 -11.71 0.72
N THR A 116 5.48 -11.45 2.01
CA THR A 116 4.43 -11.51 3.03
C THR A 116 3.64 -10.21 3.16
N GLU A 117 4.02 -9.15 2.44
CA GLU A 117 3.36 -7.86 2.50
C GLU A 117 1.85 -7.99 2.24
N PHE A 118 1.05 -7.37 3.11
CA PHE A 118 -0.40 -7.33 2.99
C PHE A 118 -0.88 -5.89 3.11
N VAL A 119 -1.70 -5.43 2.16
CA VAL A 119 -2.16 -4.04 2.09
C VAL A 119 -3.65 -3.95 2.32
N TYR A 120 -4.04 -3.10 3.27
CA TYR A 120 -5.43 -2.72 3.51
C TYR A 120 -5.73 -1.43 2.76
N LEU A 121 -6.83 -1.41 2.00
CA LEU A 121 -7.28 -0.26 1.21
C LEU A 121 -8.50 0.40 1.86
N TYR A 122 -8.46 1.72 1.98
CA TYR A 122 -9.56 2.51 2.51
C TYR A 122 -9.98 3.63 1.55
N LEU A 123 -11.26 4.00 1.63
CA LEU A 123 -11.77 5.29 1.15
C LEU A 123 -11.95 6.19 2.36
N ALA A 124 -11.29 7.35 2.34
CA ALA A 124 -11.35 8.37 3.37
C ALA A 124 -12.11 9.59 2.83
N THR A 125 -13.19 9.99 3.50
CA THR A 125 -14.06 11.12 3.11
C THR A 125 -14.28 12.06 4.30
N ASP A 126 -15.01 13.14 4.07
CA ASP A 126 -15.22 14.21 5.06
C ASP A 126 -13.89 14.82 5.51
N LEU A 127 -13.08 15.22 4.52
CA LEU A 127 -11.71 15.67 4.71
C LEU A 127 -11.66 17.06 5.38
N THR A 128 -10.84 17.18 6.41
CA THR A 128 -10.52 18.44 7.10
C THR A 128 -9.01 18.67 7.02
N PRO A 129 -8.54 19.82 6.50
CA PRO A 129 -7.12 20.12 6.38
C PRO A 129 -6.47 20.38 7.74
N GLY A 130 -5.18 20.05 7.84
CA GLY A 130 -4.32 20.32 8.99
C GLY A 130 -2.84 20.30 8.58
N PRO A 131 -1.91 20.39 9.53
CA PRO A 131 -0.48 20.33 9.23
C PRO A 131 -0.04 18.90 8.87
N THR A 132 0.92 18.80 7.97
CA THR A 132 1.67 17.56 7.68
C THR A 132 2.70 17.29 8.77
N HIS A 133 3.08 16.03 8.93
CA HIS A 133 4.09 15.57 9.90
C HIS A 133 4.98 14.50 9.25
N LEU A 134 5.65 14.90 8.14
CA LEU A 134 6.55 14.02 7.40
C LEU A 134 7.75 13.60 8.25
N GLU A 135 8.28 12.41 8.00
CA GLU A 135 9.57 11.99 8.55
C GLU A 135 10.72 12.80 7.95
N ASP A 136 11.87 12.86 8.65
CA ASP A 136 13.03 13.69 8.23
C ASP A 136 13.60 13.33 6.86
N ASP A 137 13.38 12.10 6.39
CA ASP A 137 13.83 11.58 5.09
C ASP A 137 12.72 11.53 4.02
N GLU A 138 11.54 12.03 4.33
CA GLU A 138 10.41 12.11 3.40
C GLU A 138 10.33 13.46 2.69
N ALA A 139 10.16 13.39 1.38
CA ALA A 139 9.89 14.56 0.52
C ALA A 139 8.69 14.26 -0.38
N ILE A 140 7.52 14.74 0.03
CA ILE A 140 6.24 14.48 -0.62
C ILE A 140 5.69 15.77 -1.24
N GLU A 141 5.30 15.70 -2.51
CA GLU A 141 4.53 16.72 -3.21
C GLU A 141 3.06 16.26 -3.25
N LEU A 142 2.14 17.08 -2.74
CA LEU A 142 0.71 16.79 -2.78
C LEU A 142 0.10 17.23 -4.12
N LEU A 143 -0.70 16.36 -4.70
CA LEU A 143 -1.48 16.64 -5.91
C LEU A 143 -2.97 16.50 -5.56
N HIS A 144 -3.78 17.46 -6.00
CA HIS A 144 -5.23 17.43 -5.91
C HIS A 144 -5.79 17.34 -7.32
N VAL A 145 -6.34 16.20 -7.70
CA VAL A 145 -6.87 15.98 -9.05
C VAL A 145 -8.28 15.40 -8.99
N PRO A 146 -9.16 15.73 -9.93
CA PRO A 146 -10.46 15.06 -10.05
C PRO A 146 -10.28 13.53 -10.14
N LEU A 147 -11.14 12.75 -9.50
CA LEU A 147 -11.08 11.28 -9.55
C LEU A 147 -11.07 10.77 -11.00
N ALA A 148 -11.86 11.39 -11.88
CA ALA A 148 -11.87 11.02 -13.30
C ALA A 148 -10.50 11.23 -13.96
N GLU A 149 -9.81 12.32 -13.65
CA GLU A 149 -8.45 12.58 -14.15
C GLU A 149 -7.45 11.57 -13.58
N ALA A 150 -7.54 11.21 -12.28
CA ALA A 150 -6.71 10.18 -11.68
C ALA A 150 -6.89 8.82 -12.38
N ILE A 151 -8.11 8.48 -12.83
CA ILE A 151 -8.36 7.29 -13.63
C ILE A 151 -7.70 7.38 -15.02
N GLU A 152 -7.77 8.54 -15.68
CA GLU A 152 -7.06 8.75 -16.95
C GLU A 152 -5.54 8.71 -16.77
N MET A 153 -5.00 9.13 -15.61
CA MET A 153 -3.59 8.98 -15.30
C MET A 153 -3.15 7.50 -15.20
N ILE A 154 -4.05 6.58 -14.81
CA ILE A 154 -3.79 5.13 -14.87
C ILE A 154 -3.70 4.69 -16.36
N HIS A 155 -4.67 5.07 -17.18
CA HIS A 155 -4.72 4.67 -18.59
C HIS A 155 -3.53 5.22 -19.40
N SER A 156 -3.07 6.42 -19.08
CA SER A 156 -1.92 7.04 -19.74
C SER A 156 -0.56 6.53 -19.22
N GLY A 157 -0.54 5.77 -18.12
CA GLY A 157 0.69 5.31 -17.47
C GLY A 157 1.40 6.37 -16.62
N ALA A 158 0.73 7.47 -16.28
CA ALA A 158 1.24 8.46 -15.33
C ALA A 158 1.15 7.93 -13.88
N ILE A 159 0.16 7.09 -13.58
CA ILE A 159 0.06 6.30 -12.36
C ILE A 159 0.41 4.85 -12.71
N ILE A 160 1.50 4.35 -12.12
CA ILE A 160 2.03 2.99 -12.34
C ILE A 160 2.11 2.16 -11.04
N ASP A 161 1.75 2.75 -9.91
CA ASP A 161 1.72 2.08 -8.62
C ASP A 161 0.48 1.19 -8.46
N GLY A 162 0.67 -0.10 -8.21
CA GLY A 162 -0.39 -1.10 -8.20
C GLY A 162 -1.44 -0.88 -7.11
N LYS A 163 -1.05 -0.47 -5.89
CA LYS A 163 -2.01 -0.18 -4.81
C LYS A 163 -2.89 1.02 -5.14
N THR A 164 -2.29 2.05 -5.75
CA THR A 164 -3.00 3.25 -6.21
C THR A 164 -4.01 2.92 -7.30
N MET A 165 -3.60 2.16 -8.33
CA MET A 165 -4.50 1.72 -9.39
C MET A 165 -5.68 0.93 -8.84
N ALA A 166 -5.41 -0.06 -7.96
CA ALA A 166 -6.46 -0.88 -7.37
C ALA A 166 -7.45 -0.04 -6.55
N ALA A 167 -6.97 0.85 -5.69
CA ALA A 167 -7.81 1.65 -4.81
C ALA A 167 -8.66 2.67 -5.59
N LEU A 168 -8.09 3.35 -6.59
CA LEU A 168 -8.81 4.32 -7.42
C LEU A 168 -9.94 3.64 -8.23
N LEU A 169 -9.67 2.47 -8.83
CA LEU A 169 -10.66 1.71 -9.58
C LEU A 169 -11.78 1.18 -8.68
N LEU A 170 -11.46 0.68 -7.49
CA LEU A 170 -12.46 0.27 -6.50
C LEU A 170 -13.31 1.45 -6.02
N THR A 171 -12.69 2.62 -5.80
CA THR A 171 -13.40 3.84 -5.45
C THR A 171 -14.36 4.26 -6.55
N GLN A 172 -13.92 4.30 -7.81
CA GLN A 172 -14.77 4.62 -8.95
C GLN A 172 -15.97 3.67 -9.04
N GLN A 173 -15.74 2.37 -8.93
CA GLN A 173 -16.82 1.38 -8.93
C GLN A 173 -17.80 1.61 -7.78
N ARG A 174 -17.29 1.91 -6.57
CA ARG A 174 -18.11 2.15 -5.38
C ARG A 174 -19.04 3.35 -5.51
N LEU A 175 -18.57 4.43 -6.17
CA LEU A 175 -19.35 5.66 -6.34
C LEU A 175 -20.38 5.57 -7.49
N THR A 176 -20.23 4.59 -8.37
CA THR A 176 -21.13 4.38 -9.51
C THR A 176 -22.14 3.25 -9.32
N ALA A 177 -22.04 2.48 -8.22
CA ALA A 177 -22.94 1.39 -7.84
C ALA A 177 -24.14 1.89 -7.05
#